data_4c3057844c2a22013f3849919fb183d8
#
_entry.id   4c3057844c2a22013f3849919fb183d8
#
_cell.length_a   1.000
_cell.length_b   1.000
_cell.length_c   1.000
_cell.angle_alpha   90.00
_cell.angle_beta   90.00
_cell.angle_gamma   90.00
#
_symmetry.space_group_name_H-M   'P 1'
#
loop_
_entity.id
_entity.type
_entity.pdbx_description
1 polymer ?
#
loop_
_entity_poly.entity_id
_entity_poly.type
_entity_poly.pdbx_seq_one_letter_code
_entity_poly.pdbx_strand_id
1 'polypeptide(L)'
;MGRSCKTTSNNIQLKQKRYIKMQILLANAKIMFPAEKVTAKAWSQPRFQAVASVLAREMAQLEVEELARQLDCSPRIAAENKLRYANFDFARPVPAVMAYNGQAYKHLRAASLGHEALVYGQGHLWITCFLYGLLRPMDAIVPYRMEHCVRLEATGDKPVSQFWRDRLTGVLIDSVKADDGILVHLSTAEYEHLFDWNRVKREVKVIQPMFCVSKLGNLKVQAVWAKSCRGAMTRFILEHRPALPAALCAFEHEGFVFDPGLGDETHPYFVREDA
;
A
#
# COMPACT_ATOMS: atom_id res chain seq x y z
N MET A 1 -27.53 17.73 -67.13
CA MET A 1 -26.21 17.94 -66.53
C MET A 1 -26.38 18.05 -65.01
N GLY A 2 -26.27 16.92 -64.26
CA GLY A 2 -26.40 16.90 -62.83
C GLY A 2 -25.04 16.58 -62.21
N ARG A 3 -24.47 17.49 -61.44
CA ARG A 3 -23.21 17.28 -60.70
C ARG A 3 -23.54 16.68 -59.33
N SER A 4 -23.12 15.42 -59.16
CA SER A 4 -23.16 14.73 -57.88
C SER A 4 -22.07 15.31 -56.94
N CYS A 5 -22.49 15.85 -55.82
CA CYS A 5 -21.61 16.29 -54.70
C CYS A 5 -21.27 15.09 -53.86
N LYS A 6 -20.04 14.61 -53.93
CA LYS A 6 -19.52 13.56 -53.02
C LYS A 6 -19.12 14.21 -51.69
N THR A 7 -19.91 14.05 -50.67
CA THR A 7 -19.56 14.39 -49.27
C THR A 7 -18.58 13.34 -48.75
N THR A 8 -17.32 13.73 -48.62
CA THR A 8 -16.26 12.97 -47.96
C THR A 8 -16.45 13.07 -46.44
N SER A 9 -16.99 12.05 -45.86
CA SER A 9 -17.07 11.93 -44.38
C SER A 9 -15.68 11.68 -43.83
N ASN A 10 -15.06 12.71 -43.29
CA ASN A 10 -13.83 12.58 -42.50
C ASN A 10 -14.17 11.86 -41.16
N ASN A 11 -13.94 10.57 -41.14
CA ASN A 11 -13.90 9.80 -39.88
C ASN A 11 -12.66 10.22 -39.10
N ILE A 12 -12.82 11.23 -38.23
CA ILE A 12 -11.86 11.52 -37.15
C ILE A 12 -12.07 10.43 -36.08
N GLN A 13 -11.33 9.35 -36.21
CA GLN A 13 -11.16 8.42 -35.11
C GLN A 13 -10.44 9.15 -33.98
N LEU A 14 -11.20 9.60 -33.00
CA LEU A 14 -10.67 9.97 -31.68
C LEU A 14 -9.94 8.76 -31.12
N LYS A 15 -8.61 8.73 -31.26
CA LYS A 15 -7.76 7.80 -30.52
C LYS A 15 -8.07 8.03 -29.03
N GLN A 16 -8.92 7.18 -28.43
CA GLN A 16 -9.07 7.15 -26.99
C GLN A 16 -7.67 7.00 -26.39
N LYS A 17 -7.21 8.01 -25.65
CA LYS A 17 -5.99 7.92 -24.87
C LYS A 17 -6.17 6.74 -23.92
N ARG A 18 -5.50 5.64 -24.19
CA ARG A 18 -5.47 4.48 -23.30
C ARG A 18 -4.68 4.90 -22.08
N TYR A 19 -5.35 5.07 -20.95
CA TYR A 19 -4.71 5.32 -19.67
C TYR A 19 -4.14 3.99 -19.18
N ILE A 20 -2.85 3.96 -18.90
CA ILE A 20 -2.20 2.81 -18.25
C ILE A 20 -2.66 2.75 -16.81
N LYS A 21 -3.11 1.58 -16.39
CA LYS A 21 -3.51 1.30 -15.03
C LYS A 21 -2.34 0.66 -14.29
N MET A 22 -1.93 1.27 -13.19
CA MET A 22 -0.86 0.79 -12.34
C MET A 22 -1.43 0.33 -11.00
N GLN A 23 -1.03 -0.85 -10.54
CA GLN A 23 -1.27 -1.24 -9.16
C GLN A 23 -0.22 -0.59 -8.25
N ILE A 24 -0.61 -0.25 -7.04
CA ILE A 24 0.22 0.41 -6.03
C ILE A 24 0.32 -0.54 -4.84
N LEU A 25 1.52 -0.69 -4.29
CA LEU A 25 1.76 -1.45 -3.06
C LEU A 25 2.28 -0.51 -1.98
N LEU A 26 1.52 -0.31 -0.90
CA LEU A 26 1.87 0.54 0.23
C LEU A 26 1.94 -0.29 1.51
N ALA A 27 2.92 -0.03 2.38
CA ALA A 27 3.00 -0.66 3.70
C ALA A 27 1.95 -0.09 4.66
N ASN A 28 1.43 -0.92 5.56
CA ASN A 28 0.62 -0.45 6.68
C ASN A 28 1.47 0.36 7.68
N ALA A 29 0.89 0.73 8.81
CA ALA A 29 1.59 1.37 9.93
C ALA A 29 1.33 0.61 11.23
N LYS A 30 2.35 0.55 12.10
CA LYS A 30 2.23 -0.04 13.44
C LYS A 30 1.28 0.74 14.35
N ILE A 31 1.18 2.06 14.14
CA ILE A 31 0.27 2.94 14.88
C ILE A 31 -1.03 3.07 14.11
N MET A 32 -2.14 2.88 14.81
CA MET A 32 -3.48 3.01 14.27
C MET A 32 -4.31 3.99 15.09
N PHE A 33 -5.25 4.65 14.44
CA PHE A 33 -6.26 5.43 15.16
C PHE A 33 -7.20 4.51 15.93
N PRO A 34 -7.64 4.91 17.14
CA PRO A 34 -8.81 4.32 17.77
C PRO A 34 -10.02 4.42 16.83
N ALA A 35 -10.85 3.37 16.79
CA ALA A 35 -11.95 3.29 15.84
C ALA A 35 -12.94 4.47 15.95
N GLU A 36 -13.15 4.99 17.16
CA GLU A 36 -14.04 6.12 17.44
C GLU A 36 -13.58 7.45 16.80
N LYS A 37 -12.30 7.57 16.46
CA LYS A 37 -11.73 8.73 15.74
C LYS A 37 -11.93 8.68 14.22
N VAL A 38 -12.39 7.55 13.70
CA VAL A 38 -12.61 7.37 12.26
C VAL A 38 -14.11 7.45 11.99
N THR A 39 -14.57 8.49 11.31
CA THR A 39 -15.99 8.71 11.01
C THR A 39 -16.46 8.03 9.73
N ALA A 40 -15.54 7.79 8.80
CA ALA A 40 -15.85 7.13 7.53
C ALA A 40 -16.29 5.67 7.74
N LYS A 41 -17.19 5.20 6.86
CA LYS A 41 -17.63 3.81 6.84
C LYS A 41 -16.82 3.02 5.83
N ALA A 42 -16.42 1.79 6.19
CA ALA A 42 -15.89 0.81 5.26
C ALA A 42 -17.00 0.35 4.30
N TRP A 43 -16.63 -0.02 3.07
CA TRP A 43 -17.60 -0.53 2.10
C TRP A 43 -17.23 -1.88 1.50
N SER A 44 -16.12 -2.46 1.93
CA SER A 44 -15.68 -3.80 1.50
C SER A 44 -15.15 -4.60 2.69
N GLN A 45 -15.03 -5.91 2.50
CA GLN A 45 -14.46 -6.82 3.49
C GLN A 45 -13.05 -7.24 3.04
N PRO A 46 -12.11 -7.42 3.98
CA PRO A 46 -10.80 -7.97 3.67
C PRO A 46 -10.90 -9.33 2.98
N ARG A 47 -10.15 -9.52 1.91
CA ARG A 47 -10.10 -10.78 1.16
C ARG A 47 -9.80 -11.99 2.05
N PHE A 48 -8.97 -11.79 3.07
CA PHE A 48 -8.53 -12.84 3.99
C PHE A 48 -9.08 -12.67 5.40
N GLN A 49 -10.29 -12.11 5.53
CA GLN A 49 -10.93 -11.88 6.84
C GLN A 49 -10.99 -13.15 7.70
N ALA A 50 -11.38 -14.29 7.12
CA ALA A 50 -11.46 -15.55 7.87
C ALA A 50 -10.10 -15.97 8.46
N VAL A 51 -9.03 -15.81 7.68
CA VAL A 51 -7.66 -16.08 8.15
C VAL A 51 -7.26 -15.10 9.25
N ALA A 52 -7.52 -13.81 9.06
CA ALA A 52 -7.23 -12.80 10.06
C ALA A 52 -7.94 -13.06 11.39
N SER A 53 -9.21 -13.51 11.35
CA SER A 53 -9.96 -13.89 12.56
C SER A 53 -9.34 -15.07 13.28
N VAL A 54 -8.85 -16.08 12.56
CA VAL A 54 -8.15 -17.23 13.18
C VAL A 54 -6.86 -16.76 13.88
N LEU A 55 -6.02 -16.00 13.17
CA LEU A 55 -4.77 -15.46 13.71
C LEU A 55 -5.04 -14.55 14.92
N ALA A 56 -6.06 -13.70 14.87
CA ALA A 56 -6.42 -12.79 15.94
C ALA A 56 -6.89 -13.53 17.19
N ARG A 57 -7.68 -14.60 17.05
CA ARG A 57 -8.13 -15.42 18.17
C ARG A 57 -6.98 -16.13 18.86
N GLU A 58 -6.02 -16.63 18.09
CA GLU A 58 -4.83 -17.27 18.65
C GLU A 58 -3.94 -16.24 19.39
N MET A 59 -3.74 -15.04 18.80
CA MET A 59 -3.07 -13.93 19.49
C MET A 59 -3.77 -13.54 20.80
N ALA A 60 -5.09 -13.64 20.88
CA ALA A 60 -5.86 -13.36 22.11
C ALA A 60 -5.60 -14.36 23.22
N GLN A 61 -5.16 -15.59 22.93
CA GLN A 61 -4.86 -16.63 23.92
C GLN A 61 -3.47 -16.45 24.55
N LEU A 62 -2.56 -15.72 23.87
CA LEU A 62 -1.20 -15.52 24.37
C LEU A 62 -1.20 -14.68 25.66
N GLU A 63 -0.36 -15.06 26.64
CA GLU A 63 -0.13 -14.22 27.82
C GLU A 63 0.60 -12.92 27.43
N VAL A 64 0.51 -11.90 28.29
CA VAL A 64 1.04 -10.56 27.98
C VAL A 64 2.54 -10.60 27.71
N GLU A 65 3.29 -11.40 28.46
CA GLU A 65 4.74 -11.57 28.32
C GLU A 65 5.10 -12.21 26.97
N GLU A 66 4.36 -13.24 26.58
CA GLU A 66 4.54 -13.90 25.29
C GLU A 66 4.16 -12.96 24.15
N LEU A 67 3.05 -12.24 24.29
CA LEU A 67 2.61 -11.27 23.33
C LEU A 67 3.63 -10.13 23.17
N ALA A 68 4.23 -9.66 24.26
CA ALA A 68 5.29 -8.64 24.24
C ALA A 68 6.51 -9.14 23.43
N ARG A 69 6.90 -10.40 23.63
CA ARG A 69 8.00 -11.04 22.90
C ARG A 69 7.70 -11.20 21.42
N GLN A 70 6.51 -11.72 21.07
CA GLN A 70 6.07 -11.93 19.69
C GLN A 70 5.92 -10.60 18.91
N LEU A 71 5.46 -9.55 19.57
CA LEU A 71 5.24 -8.23 18.98
C LEU A 71 6.45 -7.29 19.07
N ASP A 72 7.56 -7.75 19.67
CA ASP A 72 8.74 -6.92 19.93
C ASP A 72 8.35 -5.53 20.49
N CYS A 73 7.68 -5.55 21.66
CA CYS A 73 7.14 -4.32 22.24
C CYS A 73 7.12 -4.38 23.78
N SER A 74 6.89 -3.22 24.41
CA SER A 74 6.79 -3.14 25.86
C SER A 74 5.56 -3.91 26.38
N PRO A 75 5.59 -4.40 27.64
CA PRO A 75 4.45 -5.09 28.27
C PRO A 75 3.16 -4.24 28.23
N ARG A 76 3.26 -2.91 28.38
CA ARG A 76 2.12 -2.00 28.26
C ARG A 76 1.47 -2.09 26.89
N ILE A 77 2.26 -2.04 25.81
CA ILE A 77 1.75 -2.14 24.43
C ILE A 77 1.18 -3.55 24.19
N ALA A 78 1.80 -4.59 24.74
CA ALA A 78 1.28 -5.96 24.66
C ALA A 78 -0.09 -6.09 25.32
N ALA A 79 -0.25 -5.56 26.55
CA ALA A 79 -1.53 -5.57 27.26
C ALA A 79 -2.64 -4.83 26.50
N GLU A 80 -2.34 -3.65 25.91
CA GLU A 80 -3.28 -2.94 25.06
C GLU A 80 -3.71 -3.79 23.84
N ASN A 81 -2.77 -4.51 23.24
CA ASN A 81 -3.07 -5.36 22.10
C ASN A 81 -3.77 -6.67 22.47
N LYS A 82 -3.51 -7.24 23.65
CA LYS A 82 -4.29 -8.37 24.19
C LYS A 82 -5.78 -8.00 24.26
N LEU A 83 -6.11 -6.80 24.77
CA LEU A 83 -7.48 -6.31 24.79
C LEU A 83 -8.08 -6.13 23.40
N ARG A 84 -7.29 -5.62 22.42
CA ARG A 84 -7.74 -5.49 21.04
C ARG A 84 -8.06 -6.84 20.42
N TYR A 85 -7.21 -7.86 20.62
CA TYR A 85 -7.43 -9.20 20.11
C TYR A 85 -8.60 -9.89 20.80
N ALA A 86 -8.77 -9.73 22.11
CA ALA A 86 -9.92 -10.27 22.85
C ALA A 86 -11.27 -9.70 22.34
N ASN A 87 -11.27 -8.45 21.86
CA ASN A 87 -12.46 -7.79 21.32
C ASN A 87 -12.53 -7.80 19.78
N PHE A 88 -11.67 -8.56 19.09
CA PHE A 88 -11.50 -8.49 17.64
C PHE A 88 -12.80 -8.68 16.88
N ASP A 89 -13.61 -9.67 17.25
CA ASP A 89 -14.86 -10.00 16.56
C ASP A 89 -16.01 -9.02 16.88
N PHE A 90 -15.88 -8.18 17.94
CA PHE A 90 -16.90 -7.25 18.41
C PHE A 90 -16.56 -5.78 18.18
N ALA A 91 -15.29 -5.48 17.87
CA ALA A 91 -14.84 -4.12 17.68
C ALA A 91 -15.45 -3.51 16.40
N ARG A 92 -15.76 -2.21 16.47
CA ARG A 92 -16.28 -1.48 15.31
C ARG A 92 -15.22 -1.41 14.20
N PRO A 93 -15.49 -1.94 13.00
CA PRO A 93 -14.55 -1.86 11.90
C PRO A 93 -14.52 -0.45 11.28
N VAL A 94 -13.36 -0.12 10.72
CA VAL A 94 -13.12 1.16 10.02
C VAL A 94 -12.36 0.90 8.72
N PRO A 95 -12.41 1.82 7.72
CA PRO A 95 -11.66 1.66 6.47
C PRO A 95 -10.15 1.55 6.72
N ALA A 96 -9.50 0.57 6.11
CA ALA A 96 -8.07 0.31 6.30
C ALA A 96 -7.20 1.55 6.07
N VAL A 97 -7.42 2.28 4.98
CA VAL A 97 -6.64 3.48 4.63
C VAL A 97 -6.77 4.62 5.65
N MET A 98 -7.85 4.63 6.42
CA MET A 98 -8.14 5.64 7.45
C MET A 98 -7.80 5.15 8.87
N ALA A 99 -7.62 3.84 9.04
CA ALA A 99 -7.24 3.24 10.32
C ALA A 99 -5.77 3.50 10.68
N TYR A 100 -4.89 3.47 9.69
CA TYR A 100 -3.45 3.62 9.93
C TYR A 100 -3.03 5.07 10.17
N ASN A 101 -2.14 5.29 11.16
CA ASN A 101 -1.64 6.60 11.58
C ASN A 101 -0.10 6.62 11.63
N GLY A 102 0.53 6.13 10.59
CA GLY A 102 1.99 6.25 10.40
C GLY A 102 2.36 7.41 9.51
N GLN A 103 3.67 7.65 9.36
CA GLN A 103 4.19 8.79 8.59
C GLN A 103 3.67 8.80 7.14
N ALA A 104 3.60 7.65 6.46
CA ALA A 104 3.02 7.58 5.11
C ALA A 104 1.54 8.01 5.09
N TYR A 105 0.75 7.57 6.05
CA TYR A 105 -0.69 7.88 6.09
C TYR A 105 -0.98 9.34 6.47
N LYS A 106 -0.10 10.00 7.24
CA LYS A 106 -0.19 11.44 7.51
C LYS A 106 -0.04 12.28 6.24
N HIS A 107 0.75 11.79 5.27
CA HIS A 107 0.97 12.47 4.00
C HIS A 107 0.03 11.97 2.88
N LEU A 108 -0.49 10.75 2.97
CA LEU A 108 -1.60 10.26 2.15
C LEU A 108 -2.89 11.03 2.45
N ARG A 109 -3.15 11.40 3.70
CA ARG A 109 -4.34 12.17 4.15
C ARG A 109 -5.64 11.62 3.56
N ALA A 110 -5.88 10.32 3.75
CA ALA A 110 -6.97 9.60 3.11
C ALA A 110 -8.36 10.22 3.38
N ALA A 111 -8.59 10.80 4.57
CA ALA A 111 -9.85 11.45 4.92
C ALA A 111 -10.19 12.69 4.07
N SER A 112 -9.21 13.28 3.38
CA SER A 112 -9.38 14.42 2.48
C SER A 112 -9.35 14.03 0.99
N LEU A 113 -9.28 12.75 0.66
CA LEU A 113 -9.40 12.28 -0.72
C LEU A 113 -10.85 12.38 -1.20
N GLY A 114 -11.03 12.84 -2.43
CA GLY A 114 -12.35 12.82 -3.08
C GLY A 114 -12.85 11.39 -3.30
N HIS A 115 -14.18 11.24 -3.40
CA HIS A 115 -14.81 9.94 -3.61
C HIS A 115 -14.22 9.17 -4.80
N GLU A 116 -13.99 9.84 -5.92
CA GLU A 116 -13.42 9.20 -7.11
C GLU A 116 -11.99 8.67 -6.90
N ALA A 117 -11.16 9.37 -6.11
CA ALA A 117 -9.82 8.91 -5.77
C ALA A 117 -9.89 7.67 -4.86
N LEU A 118 -10.84 7.60 -3.93
CA LEU A 118 -11.08 6.42 -3.10
C LEU A 118 -11.59 5.24 -3.93
N VAL A 119 -12.51 5.46 -4.86
CA VAL A 119 -13.01 4.41 -5.78
C VAL A 119 -11.88 3.90 -6.67
N TYR A 120 -11.06 4.78 -7.24
CA TYR A 120 -9.89 4.39 -8.00
C TYR A 120 -8.90 3.59 -7.13
N GLY A 121 -8.62 4.09 -5.93
CA GLY A 121 -7.75 3.41 -4.96
C GLY A 121 -8.24 2.02 -4.59
N GLN A 122 -9.56 1.81 -4.47
CA GLN A 122 -10.14 0.51 -4.16
C GLN A 122 -9.81 -0.54 -5.22
N GLY A 123 -9.64 -0.13 -6.47
CA GLY A 123 -9.20 -1.01 -7.56
C GLY A 123 -7.69 -1.17 -7.71
N HIS A 124 -6.90 -0.16 -7.29
CA HIS A 124 -5.49 -0.06 -7.68
C HIS A 124 -4.49 0.04 -6.52
N LEU A 125 -4.93 0.26 -5.28
CA LEU A 125 -4.06 0.30 -4.11
C LEU A 125 -4.20 -0.99 -3.28
N TRP A 126 -3.06 -1.63 -3.02
CA TRP A 126 -2.91 -2.67 -2.03
C TRP A 126 -2.16 -2.13 -0.81
N ILE A 127 -2.67 -2.41 0.37
CA ILE A 127 -2.00 -2.14 1.65
C ILE A 127 -1.54 -3.48 2.20
N THR A 128 -0.22 -3.64 2.37
CA THR A 128 0.36 -4.85 2.97
C THR A 128 0.24 -4.82 4.47
N CYS A 129 -0.10 -5.94 5.09
CA CYS A 129 -0.08 -6.09 6.54
C CYS A 129 0.06 -7.55 6.97
N PHE A 130 0.53 -7.79 8.19
CA PHE A 130 0.80 -9.15 8.66
C PHE A 130 -0.43 -9.88 9.21
N LEU A 131 -1.49 -9.17 9.62
CA LEU A 131 -2.72 -9.82 10.11
C LEU A 131 -3.66 -10.20 8.97
N TYR A 132 -3.95 -9.29 8.05
CA TYR A 132 -4.91 -9.48 6.95
C TYR A 132 -4.23 -9.83 5.62
N GLY A 133 -2.90 -9.85 5.55
CA GLY A 133 -2.12 -10.07 4.33
C GLY A 133 -2.17 -8.86 3.38
N LEU A 134 -3.16 -8.81 2.50
CA LEU A 134 -3.41 -7.72 1.57
C LEU A 134 -4.79 -7.11 1.79
N LEU A 135 -4.84 -5.79 1.88
CA LEU A 135 -6.06 -5.00 2.06
C LEU A 135 -6.27 -4.05 0.90
N ARG A 136 -7.53 -3.78 0.58
CA ARG A 136 -7.94 -2.64 -0.22
C ARG A 136 -8.23 -1.44 0.70
N PRO A 137 -8.18 -0.18 0.19
CA PRO A 137 -8.35 1.02 1.04
C PRO A 137 -9.56 1.03 1.94
N MET A 138 -10.70 0.59 1.43
CA MET A 138 -11.97 0.66 2.14
C MET A 138 -12.39 -0.66 2.79
N ASP A 139 -11.47 -1.62 2.89
CA ASP A 139 -11.71 -2.85 3.63
C ASP A 139 -11.93 -2.57 5.12
N ALA A 140 -12.92 -3.27 5.68
CA ALA A 140 -13.35 -3.15 7.07
C ALA A 140 -12.35 -3.86 8.00
N ILE A 141 -11.51 -3.09 8.71
CA ILE A 141 -10.55 -3.64 9.67
C ILE A 141 -10.75 -3.06 11.07
N VAL A 142 -10.30 -3.79 12.05
CA VAL A 142 -10.23 -3.30 13.44
C VAL A 142 -8.79 -2.99 13.83
N PRO A 143 -8.52 -2.11 14.80
CA PRO A 143 -7.17 -1.81 15.26
C PRO A 143 -6.48 -3.04 15.83
N TYR A 144 -5.23 -3.26 15.42
CA TYR A 144 -4.38 -4.39 15.83
C TYR A 144 -2.90 -3.99 15.81
N ARG A 145 -2.03 -4.85 16.29
CA ARG A 145 -0.59 -4.84 16.03
C ARG A 145 -0.12 -6.25 15.77
N MET A 146 0.59 -6.46 14.66
CA MET A 146 1.23 -7.74 14.31
C MET A 146 2.57 -7.47 13.62
N GLU A 147 3.59 -8.22 14.00
CA GLU A 147 4.93 -8.13 13.45
C GLU A 147 5.20 -9.31 12.52
N HIS A 148 6.14 -9.16 11.59
CA HIS A 148 6.46 -10.17 10.56
C HIS A 148 6.92 -11.52 11.11
N CYS A 149 7.56 -11.51 12.29
CA CYS A 149 8.17 -12.67 12.91
C CYS A 149 7.20 -13.49 13.79
N VAL A 150 5.99 -13.02 14.05
CA VAL A 150 4.97 -13.71 14.84
C VAL A 150 4.79 -15.14 14.33
N ARG A 151 4.79 -16.11 15.27
CA ARG A 151 4.59 -17.54 15.01
C ARG A 151 3.39 -18.02 15.79
N LEU A 152 2.51 -18.72 15.09
CA LEU A 152 1.26 -19.22 15.63
C LEU A 152 1.04 -20.66 15.12
N GLU A 153 0.24 -21.44 15.83
CA GLU A 153 -0.15 -22.78 15.38
C GLU A 153 -0.83 -22.72 14.00
N ALA A 154 -1.73 -21.76 13.82
CA ALA A 154 -2.41 -21.52 12.54
C ALA A 154 -1.45 -21.17 11.39
N THR A 155 -0.22 -20.72 11.67
CA THR A 155 0.82 -20.52 10.66
C THR A 155 1.73 -21.74 10.49
N GLY A 156 1.48 -22.83 11.22
CA GLY A 156 2.36 -24.01 11.29
C GLY A 156 3.71 -23.66 11.90
N ASP A 157 3.72 -22.83 12.93
CA ASP A 157 4.91 -22.32 13.65
C ASP A 157 5.94 -21.59 12.77
N LYS A 158 5.52 -21.21 11.57
CA LYS A 158 6.32 -20.36 10.67
C LYS A 158 6.07 -18.89 10.95
N PRO A 159 7.02 -17.99 10.67
CA PRO A 159 6.77 -16.56 10.70
C PRO A 159 5.55 -16.21 9.83
N VAL A 160 4.68 -15.35 10.33
CA VAL A 160 3.46 -14.94 9.60
C VAL A 160 3.76 -14.36 8.21
N SER A 161 4.92 -13.72 8.03
CA SER A 161 5.37 -13.28 6.70
C SER A 161 5.57 -14.45 5.73
N GLN A 162 6.15 -15.55 6.19
CA GLN A 162 6.33 -16.76 5.37
C GLN A 162 4.99 -17.48 5.10
N PHE A 163 4.09 -17.51 6.09
CA PHE A 163 2.75 -18.07 5.92
C PHE A 163 1.96 -17.36 4.81
N TRP A 164 2.11 -16.04 4.70
CA TRP A 164 1.44 -15.24 3.67
C TRP A 164 2.05 -15.41 2.28
N ARG A 165 3.31 -15.71 2.15
CA ARG A 165 4.05 -15.73 0.88
C ARG A 165 3.34 -16.52 -0.21
N ASP A 166 2.97 -17.75 0.08
CA ASP A 166 2.33 -18.65 -0.89
C ASP A 166 0.91 -18.20 -1.26
N ARG A 167 0.24 -17.48 -0.35
CA ARG A 167 -1.13 -17.02 -0.51
C ARG A 167 -1.23 -15.70 -1.26
N LEU A 168 -0.26 -14.80 -1.07
CA LEU A 168 -0.35 -13.43 -1.57
C LEU A 168 0.35 -13.23 -2.91
N THR A 169 1.40 -14.02 -3.21
CA THR A 169 2.21 -13.82 -4.42
C THR A 169 1.37 -13.87 -5.69
N GLY A 170 0.56 -14.92 -5.85
CA GLY A 170 -0.34 -15.05 -7.00
C GLY A 170 -1.38 -13.94 -7.05
N VAL A 171 -2.00 -13.61 -5.91
CA VAL A 171 -3.02 -12.55 -5.82
C VAL A 171 -2.48 -11.19 -6.29
N LEU A 172 -1.25 -10.83 -5.86
CA LEU A 172 -0.62 -9.59 -6.30
C LEU A 172 -0.32 -9.62 -7.79
N ILE A 173 0.34 -10.67 -8.29
CA ILE A 173 0.71 -10.82 -9.70
C ILE A 173 -0.52 -10.77 -10.60
N ASP A 174 -1.57 -11.53 -10.28
CA ASP A 174 -2.81 -11.58 -11.06
C ASP A 174 -3.50 -10.21 -11.09
N SER A 175 -3.53 -9.51 -9.96
CA SER A 175 -4.07 -8.15 -9.89
C SER A 175 -3.30 -7.16 -10.76
N VAL A 176 -1.96 -7.26 -10.79
CA VAL A 176 -1.12 -6.40 -11.61
C VAL A 176 -1.27 -6.72 -13.10
N LYS A 177 -1.36 -8.01 -13.46
CA LYS A 177 -1.57 -8.47 -14.84
C LYS A 177 -2.98 -8.17 -15.38
N ALA A 178 -3.98 -8.12 -14.51
CA ALA A 178 -5.35 -7.73 -14.90
C ALA A 178 -5.44 -6.26 -15.33
N ASP A 179 -4.50 -5.44 -14.88
CA ASP A 179 -4.25 -4.09 -15.38
C ASP A 179 -3.15 -4.13 -16.47
N ASP A 180 -2.28 -3.16 -16.54
CA ASP A 180 -1.25 -3.07 -17.60
C ASP A 180 0.12 -3.66 -17.18
N GLY A 181 0.16 -4.54 -16.19
CA GLY A 181 1.34 -5.28 -15.77
C GLY A 181 2.37 -4.46 -14.97
N ILE A 182 1.97 -3.31 -14.42
CA ILE A 182 2.87 -2.38 -13.72
C ILE A 182 2.49 -2.28 -12.24
N LEU A 183 3.49 -2.50 -11.38
CA LEU A 183 3.40 -2.34 -9.93
C LEU A 183 4.28 -1.18 -9.47
N VAL A 184 3.68 -0.14 -8.86
CA VAL A 184 4.41 0.92 -8.17
C VAL A 184 4.65 0.49 -6.73
N HIS A 185 5.90 0.19 -6.38
CA HIS A 185 6.29 -0.33 -5.08
C HIS A 185 6.64 0.82 -4.12
N LEU A 186 5.67 1.19 -3.29
CA LEU A 186 5.79 2.20 -2.23
C LEU A 186 5.81 1.59 -0.82
N SER A 187 5.96 0.27 -0.71
CA SER A 187 6.15 -0.44 0.54
C SER A 187 7.62 -0.45 0.97
N THR A 188 7.98 -1.22 1.99
CA THR A 188 9.36 -1.38 2.46
C THR A 188 9.83 -2.81 2.26
N ALA A 189 11.15 -3.02 2.27
CA ALA A 189 11.76 -4.36 2.13
C ALA A 189 11.21 -5.38 3.15
N GLU A 190 10.83 -4.94 4.35
CA GLU A 190 10.20 -5.79 5.35
C GLU A 190 8.94 -6.51 4.81
N TYR A 191 8.13 -5.81 4.00
CA TYR A 191 6.89 -6.35 3.45
C TYR A 191 7.09 -7.13 2.14
N GLU A 192 8.27 -7.06 1.52
CA GLU A 192 8.61 -7.92 0.39
C GLU A 192 8.63 -9.40 0.80
N HIS A 193 8.92 -9.70 2.08
CA HIS A 193 8.86 -11.05 2.64
C HIS A 193 7.46 -11.69 2.63
N LEU A 194 6.40 -10.89 2.46
CA LEU A 194 5.03 -11.38 2.25
C LEU A 194 4.82 -12.05 0.89
N PHE A 195 5.81 -11.97 -0.01
CA PHE A 195 5.72 -12.46 -1.38
C PHE A 195 6.95 -13.28 -1.76
N ASP A 196 6.86 -14.14 -2.76
CA ASP A 196 8.00 -14.53 -3.57
C ASP A 196 8.37 -13.34 -4.47
N TRP A 197 9.17 -12.42 -3.91
CA TRP A 197 9.51 -11.17 -4.56
C TRP A 197 10.31 -11.35 -5.85
N ASN A 198 11.10 -12.44 -5.94
CA ASN A 198 11.80 -12.77 -7.18
C ASN A 198 10.81 -13.17 -8.28
N ARG A 199 9.77 -13.92 -7.93
CA ARG A 199 8.69 -14.26 -8.86
C ARG A 199 7.91 -13.01 -9.28
N VAL A 200 7.56 -12.11 -8.35
CA VAL A 200 6.89 -10.83 -8.67
C VAL A 200 7.72 -10.05 -9.70
N LYS A 201 9.02 -9.84 -9.47
CA LYS A 201 9.91 -9.10 -10.39
C LYS A 201 10.08 -9.75 -11.77
N ARG A 202 9.93 -11.07 -11.86
CA ARG A 202 9.98 -11.78 -13.16
C ARG A 202 8.68 -11.63 -13.95
N GLU A 203 7.55 -11.55 -13.28
CA GLU A 203 6.23 -11.65 -13.92
C GLU A 203 5.56 -10.31 -14.20
N VAL A 204 5.97 -9.24 -13.50
CA VAL A 204 5.41 -7.89 -13.67
C VAL A 204 6.50 -6.82 -13.64
N LYS A 205 6.26 -5.66 -14.29
CA LYS A 205 7.17 -4.52 -14.22
C LYS A 205 7.01 -3.84 -12.86
N VAL A 206 8.04 -3.90 -12.02
CA VAL A 206 8.06 -3.19 -10.73
C VAL A 206 8.76 -1.85 -10.90
N ILE A 207 8.10 -0.77 -10.49
CA ILE A 207 8.67 0.58 -10.40
C ILE A 207 8.79 0.92 -8.92
N GLN A 208 10.01 1.18 -8.47
CA GLN A 208 10.32 1.51 -7.08
C GLN A 208 10.93 2.91 -6.98
N PRO A 209 10.12 3.95 -6.74
CA PRO A 209 10.62 5.30 -6.52
C PRO A 209 11.56 5.38 -5.32
N MET A 210 12.71 6.00 -5.51
CA MET A 210 13.73 6.20 -4.49
C MET A 210 13.67 7.64 -3.97
N PHE A 211 13.60 7.80 -2.64
CA PHE A 211 13.53 9.11 -1.99
C PHE A 211 14.77 9.34 -1.16
N CYS A 212 15.65 10.21 -1.62
CA CYS A 212 16.96 10.44 -1.04
C CYS A 212 17.14 11.91 -0.63
N VAL A 213 17.80 12.13 0.50
CA VAL A 213 18.31 13.44 0.86
C VAL A 213 19.76 13.51 0.40
N SER A 214 20.11 14.58 -0.30
CA SER A 214 21.47 14.90 -0.72
C SER A 214 22.08 15.86 0.31
N LYS A 215 23.23 15.51 0.82
CA LYS A 215 24.05 16.41 1.65
C LYS A 215 25.48 16.40 1.14
N LEU A 216 25.93 17.56 0.63
CA LEU A 216 27.26 17.69 0.02
C LEU A 216 27.51 16.63 -1.06
N GLY A 217 26.52 16.34 -1.90
CA GLY A 217 26.58 15.32 -2.95
C GLY A 217 26.44 13.87 -2.48
N ASN A 218 26.32 13.61 -1.18
CA ASN A 218 26.10 12.27 -0.65
C ASN A 218 24.61 11.98 -0.50
N LEU A 219 24.12 10.98 -1.23
CA LEU A 219 22.73 10.54 -1.18
C LEU A 219 22.49 9.57 -0.01
N LYS A 220 21.46 9.86 0.79
CA LYS A 220 21.02 8.96 1.88
C LYS A 220 19.51 8.83 1.91
N VAL A 221 19.01 7.61 2.07
CA VAL A 221 17.61 7.36 2.38
C VAL A 221 17.37 7.62 3.86
N GLN A 222 16.58 8.62 4.19
CA GLN A 222 16.14 8.89 5.56
C GLN A 222 14.73 8.32 5.74
N ALA A 223 14.57 7.38 6.68
CA ALA A 223 13.35 6.57 6.83
C ALA A 223 12.06 7.40 7.02
N VAL A 224 12.14 8.53 7.74
CA VAL A 224 10.98 9.41 7.97
C VAL A 224 10.55 10.06 6.67
N TRP A 225 11.48 10.67 5.94
CA TRP A 225 11.21 11.33 4.65
C TRP A 225 10.74 10.34 3.58
N ALA A 226 11.41 9.19 3.47
CA ALA A 226 11.00 8.16 2.51
C ALA A 226 9.55 7.68 2.77
N LYS A 227 9.14 7.54 4.05
CA LYS A 227 7.75 7.21 4.40
C LYS A 227 6.79 8.34 4.02
N SER A 228 7.15 9.60 4.29
CA SER A 228 6.34 10.77 3.91
C SER A 228 6.11 10.80 2.40
N CYS A 229 7.17 10.70 1.62
CA CYS A 229 7.10 10.70 0.16
C CYS A 229 6.28 9.54 -0.40
N ARG A 230 6.41 8.31 0.15
CA ARG A 230 5.59 7.16 -0.27
C ARG A 230 4.10 7.43 -0.06
N GLY A 231 3.70 8.01 1.06
CA GLY A 231 2.31 8.39 1.31
C GLY A 231 1.82 9.48 0.38
N ALA A 232 2.62 10.54 0.19
CA ALA A 232 2.31 11.63 -0.71
C ALA A 232 2.24 11.17 -2.18
N MET A 233 3.15 10.30 -2.63
CA MET A 233 3.13 9.72 -3.97
C MET A 233 1.92 8.80 -4.17
N THR A 234 1.54 8.02 -3.16
CA THR A 234 0.28 7.26 -3.21
C THR A 234 -0.89 8.21 -3.46
N ARG A 235 -1.00 9.31 -2.71
CA ARG A 235 -2.02 10.33 -2.91
C ARG A 235 -1.97 10.92 -4.32
N PHE A 236 -0.79 11.31 -4.79
CA PHE A 236 -0.59 11.85 -6.13
C PHE A 236 -1.13 10.90 -7.20
N ILE A 237 -0.82 9.60 -7.11
CA ILE A 237 -1.31 8.62 -8.10
C ILE A 237 -2.84 8.49 -8.02
N LEU A 238 -3.43 8.45 -6.83
CA LEU A 238 -4.87 8.31 -6.66
C LEU A 238 -5.66 9.50 -7.21
N GLU A 239 -5.14 10.72 -7.05
CA GLU A 239 -5.80 11.95 -7.51
C GLU A 239 -5.58 12.22 -9.00
N HIS A 240 -4.36 12.03 -9.50
CA HIS A 240 -3.99 12.40 -10.87
C HIS A 240 -4.13 11.28 -11.89
N ARG A 241 -4.14 9.99 -11.42
CA ARG A 241 -4.25 8.80 -12.29
C ARG A 241 -3.30 8.87 -13.49
N PRO A 242 -1.97 8.97 -13.26
CA PRO A 242 -1.01 9.21 -14.33
C PRO A 242 -1.13 8.17 -15.43
N ALA A 243 -1.24 8.64 -16.67
CA ALA A 243 -1.50 7.82 -17.85
C ALA A 243 -0.30 6.95 -18.27
N LEU A 244 0.91 7.28 -17.80
CA LEU A 244 2.16 6.60 -18.12
C LEU A 244 3.05 6.59 -16.88
N PRO A 245 3.90 5.56 -16.71
CA PRO A 245 4.87 5.51 -15.60
C PRO A 245 5.78 6.75 -15.53
N ALA A 246 6.22 7.27 -16.66
CA ALA A 246 7.03 8.48 -16.74
C ALA A 246 6.35 9.72 -16.12
N ALA A 247 5.02 9.75 -16.06
CA ALA A 247 4.29 10.83 -15.40
C ALA A 247 4.44 10.84 -13.87
N LEU A 248 4.97 9.77 -13.26
CA LEU A 248 5.38 9.77 -11.86
C LEU A 248 6.50 10.77 -11.60
N CYS A 249 7.34 11.08 -12.59
CA CYS A 249 8.42 12.05 -12.50
C CYS A 249 7.94 13.49 -12.26
N ALA A 250 6.64 13.79 -12.48
CA ALA A 250 6.03 15.07 -12.13
C ALA A 250 5.68 15.21 -10.63
N PHE A 251 5.93 14.16 -9.82
CA PHE A 251 5.69 14.20 -8.38
C PHE A 251 6.71 15.11 -7.69
N GLU A 252 6.18 15.97 -6.82
CA GLU A 252 6.98 16.84 -5.94
C GLU A 252 6.37 16.81 -4.53
N HIS A 253 7.22 16.78 -3.51
CA HIS A 253 6.77 16.79 -2.11
C HIS A 253 7.87 17.27 -1.17
N GLU A 254 7.63 18.32 -0.41
CA GLU A 254 8.54 18.83 0.64
C GLU A 254 10.00 18.97 0.17
N GLY A 255 10.19 19.49 -1.04
CA GLY A 255 11.50 19.68 -1.67
C GLY A 255 12.09 18.44 -2.33
N PHE A 256 11.44 17.29 -2.28
CA PHE A 256 11.80 16.15 -3.11
C PHE A 256 11.28 16.35 -4.52
N VAL A 257 12.18 16.37 -5.49
CA VAL A 257 11.90 16.50 -6.92
C VAL A 257 12.62 15.40 -7.70
N PHE A 258 12.08 15.03 -8.85
CA PHE A 258 12.70 14.02 -9.72
C PHE A 258 14.08 14.50 -10.22
N ASP A 259 15.08 13.62 -10.12
CA ASP A 259 16.41 13.83 -10.66
C ASP A 259 16.62 12.92 -11.89
N PRO A 260 16.65 13.48 -13.13
CA PRO A 260 16.83 12.67 -14.34
C PRO A 260 18.25 12.11 -14.53
N GLY A 261 19.22 12.58 -13.73
CA GLY A 261 20.60 12.09 -13.74
C GLY A 261 20.83 10.83 -12.92
N LEU A 262 19.82 10.40 -12.14
CA LEU A 262 19.93 9.28 -11.21
C LEU A 262 18.93 8.17 -11.52
N GLY A 263 19.35 6.93 -11.32
CA GLY A 263 18.51 5.75 -11.46
C GLY A 263 18.13 5.41 -12.91
N ASP A 264 16.95 4.81 -13.06
CA ASP A 264 16.41 4.34 -14.34
C ASP A 264 14.86 4.38 -14.33
N GLU A 265 14.22 3.86 -15.39
CA GLU A 265 12.75 3.80 -15.48
C GLU A 265 12.09 2.97 -14.37
N THR A 266 12.81 2.04 -13.75
CA THR A 266 12.31 1.16 -12.69
C THR A 266 12.64 1.69 -11.31
N HIS A 267 13.65 2.53 -11.19
CA HIS A 267 14.09 3.18 -9.96
C HIS A 267 14.27 4.68 -10.18
N PRO A 268 13.18 5.46 -10.40
CA PRO A 268 13.28 6.91 -10.50
C PRO A 268 13.65 7.51 -9.14
N TYR A 269 14.62 8.41 -9.13
CA TYR A 269 15.10 9.08 -7.92
C TYR A 269 14.41 10.42 -7.74
N PHE A 270 13.97 10.66 -6.51
CA PHE A 270 13.46 11.95 -6.04
C PHE A 270 14.40 12.45 -4.96
N VAL A 271 15.05 13.56 -5.20
CA VAL A 271 16.11 14.09 -4.35
C VAL A 271 15.68 15.40 -3.74
N ARG A 272 16.00 15.57 -2.45
CA ARG A 272 15.92 16.82 -1.73
C ARG A 272 17.31 17.22 -1.30
N GLU A 273 17.70 18.46 -1.62
CA GLU A 273 18.95 19.04 -1.11
C GLU A 273 18.75 19.47 0.35
N ASP A 274 19.66 19.03 1.22
CA ASP A 274 19.76 19.48 2.61
C ASP A 274 20.94 20.46 2.68
N ALA A 275 20.66 21.68 3.15
CA ALA A 275 21.62 22.77 3.25
C ALA A 275 22.78 22.47 4.23
#